data_16e9c3845dff136a8b8069c8e8bd604a
#
_entry.id   16e9c3845dff136a8b8069c8e8bd604a
#
_cell.length_a   1.000
_cell.length_b   1.000
_cell.length_c   1.000
_cell.angle_alpha   90.00
_cell.angle_beta   90.00
_cell.angle_gamma   90.00
#
_symmetry.space_group_name_H-M   'P 1'
#
loop_
_entity.id
_entity.type
_entity.pdbx_description
1 polymer ?
#
loop_
_entity_poly.entity_id
_entity_poly.type
_entity_poly.pdbx_seq_one_letter_code
_entity_poly.pdbx_strand_id
1 'polypeptide(L)'
;MTGDALGAQWTPTDATLDTRIGDLVPDFDTIAAASIPYARLPRRLSDYAPQFRNWADIADQTPRTLLRRPKFGDAAVAALLHAAHDTVHAHAQAAALTGPVSAEQAITALLDRLTDFDRAVLDARRWRQPPVTTTDLAHELGTSGTSIARSQPRADQRLTELLNDPLHAAVGDHAVSLAGQLGPLLPDDLTTAALRGLRLDPAGQPARLLLYIAGPYRPAAPGWTENLGTGGHEHIHTAIDDLFARNPAPSLDMVRDELRRAGMTEEASWAFLRSQPSWRRFGDVYVHWNPDSTADMAEAVLHAIAEPLTANAIHAAIGADTVSIHTVYDALREHRRFVRASRQTWALAAWRPDQYTNIADAIATTIDRLGGKASADDIVADVLARFPDVAEGSIRSFLHTLAFINDGGTYRRRRSRDPFTGLRPLRRIRGAFCNGDDEIRYALTADANVLRGSATPLPAAVAHAAGVQPGQRKTFTNPLGDINVLWQLSSVRGAILSSIRTHALAADAQAGDTLVLAFTNNQVSITRIPAHTVGLPRLKALLGRRVRNPAAALAASLECKPNEVGAVLRRRGDDDLAESLGLP
;
A
#
# COMPACT_ATOMS: atom_id res chain seq x y z
N MET A 1 12.42 -75.95 11.19
CA MET A 1 13.79 -76.39 11.44
C MET A 1 14.62 -75.90 10.25
N THR A 2 15.46 -74.95 10.29
CA THR A 2 16.61 -74.60 11.07
C THR A 2 16.95 -73.12 10.75
N GLY A 3 16.62 -72.20 11.64
CA GLY A 3 16.92 -70.78 11.50
C GLY A 3 17.91 -70.22 12.53
N ASP A 4 18.73 -71.04 13.12
CA ASP A 4 19.47 -70.63 14.31
C ASP A 4 21.00 -70.94 14.26
N ALA A 5 21.61 -70.91 13.06
CA ALA A 5 23.01 -71.30 12.93
C ALA A 5 24.01 -70.27 12.43
N LEU A 6 23.64 -69.01 12.28
CA LEU A 6 24.58 -67.97 11.83
C LEU A 6 24.76 -66.77 12.81
N GLY A 7 24.28 -66.90 14.03
CA GLY A 7 24.66 -66.00 15.14
C GLY A 7 26.04 -66.27 15.72
N ALA A 8 26.73 -67.28 15.27
CA ALA A 8 28.10 -67.58 15.64
C ALA A 8 29.08 -66.82 14.75
N GLN A 9 30.03 -66.13 15.35
CA GLN A 9 31.15 -65.40 14.75
C GLN A 9 31.62 -66.05 13.43
N TRP A 10 31.42 -65.37 12.30
CA TRP A 10 32.01 -65.73 11.02
C TRP A 10 33.52 -65.92 11.24
N THR A 11 34.01 -67.16 11.07
CA THR A 11 35.42 -67.47 11.09
C THR A 11 35.91 -67.79 9.71
N PRO A 12 36.97 -67.09 9.22
CA PRO A 12 37.48 -67.30 7.88
C PRO A 12 37.97 -68.74 7.72
N THR A 13 37.39 -69.48 6.78
CA THR A 13 37.91 -70.73 6.28
C THR A 13 38.43 -70.53 4.87
N ASP A 14 39.41 -71.31 4.41
CA ASP A 14 39.94 -71.15 3.05
C ASP A 14 38.86 -71.19 1.96
N ALA A 15 37.80 -71.96 2.14
CA ALA A 15 36.66 -72.06 1.26
C ALA A 15 35.81 -70.76 1.21
N THR A 16 35.65 -70.10 2.35
CA THR A 16 34.84 -68.87 2.43
C THR A 16 35.63 -67.62 2.07
N LEU A 17 36.96 -67.66 2.13
CA LEU A 17 37.81 -66.51 1.81
C LEU A 17 37.77 -66.10 0.32
N ASP A 18 37.57 -67.07 -0.59
CA ASP A 18 37.54 -66.84 -2.04
C ASP A 18 36.14 -66.83 -2.66
N THR A 19 35.11 -67.04 -1.83
CA THR A 19 33.69 -66.93 -2.26
C THR A 19 33.25 -65.46 -2.31
N ARG A 20 32.45 -65.06 -3.30
CA ARG A 20 31.93 -63.69 -3.40
C ARG A 20 31.01 -63.37 -2.24
N ILE A 21 30.99 -62.11 -1.82
CA ILE A 21 30.09 -61.65 -0.74
C ILE A 21 28.63 -61.96 -1.10
N GLY A 22 28.21 -61.74 -2.34
CA GLY A 22 26.86 -62.04 -2.85
C GLY A 22 26.50 -63.53 -2.73
N ASP A 23 27.48 -64.43 -2.87
CA ASP A 23 27.27 -65.88 -2.77
C ASP A 23 27.34 -66.40 -1.32
N LEU A 24 27.96 -65.63 -0.40
CA LEU A 24 28.08 -65.98 1.02
C LEU A 24 26.81 -65.71 1.82
N VAL A 25 25.96 -64.82 1.33
CA VAL A 25 24.72 -64.42 1.99
C VAL A 25 23.53 -64.92 1.15
N PRO A 26 22.72 -65.88 1.65
CA PRO A 26 21.53 -66.32 0.92
C PRO A 26 20.61 -65.16 0.60
N ASP A 27 19.98 -65.18 -0.57
CA ASP A 27 19.03 -64.17 -1.04
C ASP A 27 19.62 -62.74 -1.15
N PHE A 28 20.94 -62.62 -1.26
CA PHE A 28 21.66 -61.33 -1.37
C PHE A 28 21.14 -60.42 -2.48
N ASP A 29 20.69 -60.98 -3.59
CA ASP A 29 20.17 -60.20 -4.74
C ASP A 29 18.94 -59.35 -4.33
N THR A 30 18.19 -59.78 -3.30
CA THR A 30 17.04 -59.00 -2.80
C THR A 30 17.43 -57.69 -2.18
N ILE A 31 18.66 -57.53 -1.75
CA ILE A 31 19.21 -56.34 -1.11
C ILE A 31 20.17 -55.55 -2.00
N ALA A 32 20.43 -56.00 -3.24
CA ALA A 32 21.46 -55.43 -4.10
C ALA A 32 21.35 -53.90 -4.24
N ALA A 33 20.12 -53.38 -4.35
CA ALA A 33 19.85 -51.95 -4.45
C ALA A 33 19.86 -51.19 -3.10
N ALA A 34 19.83 -51.92 -1.98
CA ALA A 34 19.81 -51.30 -0.65
C ALA A 34 21.19 -50.72 -0.28
N SER A 35 21.20 -49.62 0.46
CA SER A 35 22.42 -48.97 0.94
C SER A 35 23.13 -49.80 2.01
N ILE A 36 24.48 -49.84 1.98
CA ILE A 36 25.27 -50.46 3.06
C ILE A 36 25.16 -49.61 4.33
N PRO A 37 24.73 -50.15 5.48
CA PRO A 37 24.47 -49.40 6.71
C PRO A 37 25.76 -49.07 7.47
N TYR A 38 26.59 -48.15 6.92
CA TYR A 38 27.88 -47.75 7.51
C TYR A 38 27.78 -47.25 8.95
N ALA A 39 26.66 -46.63 9.33
CA ALA A 39 26.44 -46.20 10.71
C ALA A 39 26.41 -47.34 11.72
N ARG A 40 26.09 -48.57 11.29
CA ARG A 40 26.12 -49.83 12.12
C ARG A 40 27.43 -50.56 12.03
N LEU A 41 28.25 -50.27 11.05
CA LEU A 41 29.53 -50.89 10.83
C LEU A 41 30.63 -50.21 11.68
N PRO A 42 31.79 -50.91 11.92
CA PRO A 42 32.93 -50.28 12.56
C PRO A 42 33.32 -48.97 11.85
N ARG A 43 33.47 -47.88 12.62
CA ARG A 43 33.71 -46.50 12.08
C ARG A 43 34.79 -46.43 11.01
N ARG A 44 35.82 -47.26 11.11
CA ARG A 44 36.93 -47.37 10.15
C ARG A 44 36.47 -47.76 8.73
N LEU A 45 35.27 -48.32 8.56
CA LEU A 45 34.72 -48.72 7.27
C LEU A 45 33.97 -47.57 6.57
N SER A 46 33.59 -46.50 7.29
CA SER A 46 32.87 -45.35 6.71
C SER A 46 33.65 -44.65 5.61
N ASP A 47 34.99 -44.77 5.57
CA ASP A 47 35.83 -44.23 4.49
C ASP A 47 35.57 -44.92 3.14
N TYR A 48 34.93 -46.06 3.11
CA TYR A 48 34.57 -46.81 1.92
C TYR A 48 33.17 -46.49 1.38
N ALA A 49 32.34 -45.71 2.12
CA ALA A 49 31.01 -45.35 1.70
C ALA A 49 30.94 -44.68 0.32
N PRO A 50 31.91 -43.84 -0.13
CA PRO A 50 31.90 -43.28 -1.49
C PRO A 50 32.15 -44.33 -2.59
N GLN A 51 32.86 -45.42 -2.26
CA GLN A 51 33.22 -46.50 -3.18
C GLN A 51 32.16 -47.61 -3.24
N PHE A 52 31.63 -47.99 -2.09
CA PHE A 52 30.60 -49.03 -1.96
C PHE A 52 29.35 -48.40 -1.32
N ARG A 53 28.44 -47.90 -2.12
CA ARG A 53 27.22 -47.24 -1.65
C ARG A 53 26.15 -48.27 -1.32
N ASN A 54 25.93 -49.18 -2.26
CA ASN A 54 24.89 -50.19 -2.22
C ASN A 54 25.53 -51.59 -2.09
N TRP A 55 24.74 -52.58 -1.70
CA TRP A 55 25.19 -53.95 -1.60
C TRP A 55 25.65 -54.51 -2.95
N ALA A 56 25.06 -54.06 -4.06
CA ALA A 56 25.53 -54.43 -5.41
C ALA A 56 27.00 -54.06 -5.66
N ASP A 57 27.48 -52.94 -5.12
CA ASP A 57 28.86 -52.46 -5.32
C ASP A 57 29.91 -53.38 -4.71
N ILE A 58 29.51 -54.18 -3.72
CA ILE A 58 30.41 -55.09 -3.00
C ILE A 58 30.13 -56.56 -3.29
N ALA A 59 29.07 -56.89 -4.03
CA ALA A 59 28.61 -58.25 -4.31
C ALA A 59 29.73 -59.16 -4.86
N ASP A 60 30.53 -58.65 -5.81
CA ASP A 60 31.61 -59.34 -6.47
C ASP A 60 32.93 -59.35 -5.70
N GLN A 61 33.01 -58.65 -4.56
CA GLN A 61 34.21 -58.71 -3.73
C GLN A 61 34.22 -60.02 -2.94
N THR A 62 35.46 -60.52 -2.65
CA THR A 62 35.63 -61.69 -1.75
C THR A 62 36.17 -61.23 -0.41
N PRO A 63 35.96 -61.95 0.69
CA PRO A 63 36.60 -61.65 1.97
C PRO A 63 38.11 -61.46 1.84
N ARG A 64 38.81 -62.26 1.01
CA ARG A 64 40.24 -62.13 0.75
C ARG A 64 40.61 -60.81 0.10
N THR A 65 39.79 -60.30 -0.84
CA THR A 65 40.01 -59.00 -1.51
C THR A 65 39.76 -57.87 -0.53
N LEU A 66 38.75 -57.94 0.35
CA LEU A 66 38.46 -56.95 1.36
C LEU A 66 39.56 -56.89 2.43
N LEU A 67 40.03 -58.05 2.94
CA LEU A 67 41.10 -58.13 3.95
C LEU A 67 42.42 -57.51 3.48
N ARG A 68 42.67 -57.43 2.17
CA ARG A 68 43.84 -56.75 1.58
C ARG A 68 43.71 -55.22 1.59
N ARG A 69 42.51 -54.70 1.83
CA ARG A 69 42.28 -53.25 1.90
C ARG A 69 42.64 -52.68 3.25
N PRO A 70 43.16 -51.47 3.33
CA PRO A 70 43.40 -50.79 4.59
C PRO A 70 42.13 -50.75 5.45
N LYS A 71 42.28 -50.88 6.76
CA LYS A 71 41.20 -50.85 7.76
C LYS A 71 40.21 -52.03 7.75
N PHE A 72 40.25 -52.94 6.78
CA PHE A 72 39.53 -54.20 6.79
C PHE A 72 40.35 -55.26 7.55
N GLY A 73 39.82 -55.72 8.67
CA GLY A 73 40.28 -56.92 9.38
C GLY A 73 39.13 -57.89 9.52
N ASP A 74 39.39 -59.08 10.03
CA ASP A 74 38.40 -60.15 10.16
C ASP A 74 37.12 -59.73 10.86
N ALA A 75 37.21 -58.95 11.92
CA ALA A 75 36.05 -58.40 12.62
C ALA A 75 35.24 -57.41 11.78
N ALA A 76 35.89 -56.73 10.83
CA ALA A 76 35.19 -55.79 9.94
C ALA A 76 34.44 -56.51 8.81
N VAL A 77 35.05 -57.56 8.25
CA VAL A 77 34.41 -58.45 7.28
C VAL A 77 33.23 -59.19 7.91
N ALA A 78 33.42 -59.72 9.12
CA ALA A 78 32.36 -60.36 9.86
C ALA A 78 31.17 -59.42 10.13
N ALA A 79 31.45 -58.20 10.56
CA ALA A 79 30.40 -57.17 10.77
C ALA A 79 29.66 -56.83 9.49
N LEU A 80 30.36 -56.76 8.34
CA LEU A 80 29.77 -56.48 7.03
C LEU A 80 28.84 -57.64 6.60
N LEU A 81 29.28 -58.89 6.69
CA LEU A 81 28.46 -60.07 6.36
C LEU A 81 27.23 -60.21 7.28
N HIS A 82 27.40 -59.91 8.56
CA HIS A 82 26.27 -59.89 9.49
C HIS A 82 25.26 -58.82 9.12
N ALA A 83 25.72 -57.62 8.79
CA ALA A 83 24.85 -56.53 8.34
C ALA A 83 24.11 -56.85 7.02
N ALA A 84 24.76 -57.58 6.09
CA ALA A 84 24.10 -58.04 4.87
C ALA A 84 22.98 -59.05 5.20
N HIS A 85 23.26 -60.03 6.05
CA HIS A 85 22.27 -61.02 6.48
C HIS A 85 21.07 -60.38 7.20
N ASP A 86 21.32 -59.41 8.10
CA ASP A 86 20.26 -58.65 8.78
C ASP A 86 19.40 -57.88 7.78
N THR A 87 20.03 -57.31 6.72
CA THR A 87 19.32 -56.58 5.67
C THR A 87 18.43 -57.51 4.85
N VAL A 88 18.94 -58.72 4.44
CA VAL A 88 18.14 -59.74 3.74
C VAL A 88 16.94 -60.16 4.56
N HIS A 89 17.16 -60.46 5.85
CA HIS A 89 16.09 -60.89 6.74
C HIS A 89 15.00 -59.81 6.88
N ALA A 90 15.39 -58.55 7.00
CA ALA A 90 14.46 -57.44 7.08
C ALA A 90 13.65 -57.26 5.78
N HIS A 91 14.31 -57.41 4.61
CA HIS A 91 13.64 -57.38 3.31
C HIS A 91 12.65 -58.53 3.12
N ALA A 92 13.01 -59.73 3.54
CA ALA A 92 12.11 -60.89 3.50
C ALA A 92 10.88 -60.72 4.40
N GLN A 93 11.04 -60.14 5.58
CA GLN A 93 9.92 -59.81 6.47
C GLN A 93 9.00 -58.76 5.84
N ALA A 94 9.55 -57.72 5.22
CA ALA A 94 8.75 -56.72 4.55
C ALA A 94 7.98 -57.26 3.33
N ALA A 95 8.63 -58.13 2.54
CA ALA A 95 7.98 -58.77 1.39
C ALA A 95 6.83 -59.73 1.79
N ALA A 96 6.85 -60.24 3.01
CA ALA A 96 5.80 -61.09 3.56
C ALA A 96 4.52 -60.28 3.98
N LEU A 97 4.63 -58.95 4.09
CA LEU A 97 3.49 -58.09 4.38
C LEU A 97 2.64 -57.92 3.11
N THR A 98 1.42 -58.48 3.10
CA THR A 98 0.48 -58.33 1.99
C THR A 98 -0.39 -57.12 2.23
N GLY A 99 -0.30 -56.11 1.33
CA GLY A 99 -1.16 -54.92 1.32
C GLY A 99 -0.42 -53.58 1.50
N PRO A 100 -1.10 -52.44 1.32
CA PRO A 100 -0.49 -51.13 1.50
C PRO A 100 -0.10 -50.91 2.98
N VAL A 101 1.17 -50.65 3.23
CA VAL A 101 1.70 -50.35 4.57
C VAL A 101 1.18 -48.99 5.02
N SER A 102 0.54 -48.93 6.21
CA SER A 102 0.09 -47.65 6.74
C SER A 102 1.28 -46.76 7.15
N ALA A 103 1.04 -45.41 7.16
CA ALA A 103 2.07 -44.45 7.57
C ALA A 103 2.63 -44.80 9.00
N GLU A 104 1.75 -45.13 9.92
CA GLU A 104 2.14 -45.53 11.28
C GLU A 104 3.06 -46.76 11.29
N GLN A 105 2.69 -47.79 10.53
CA GLN A 105 3.51 -49.03 10.45
C GLN A 105 4.87 -48.76 9.77
N ALA A 106 4.87 -48.01 8.64
CA ALA A 106 6.10 -47.70 7.94
C ALA A 106 7.09 -46.90 8.80
N ILE A 107 6.59 -45.89 9.49
CA ILE A 107 7.43 -45.03 10.34
C ILE A 107 7.90 -45.77 11.59
N THR A 108 7.04 -46.55 12.22
CA THR A 108 7.42 -47.37 13.39
C THR A 108 8.52 -48.35 13.02
N ALA A 109 8.38 -49.08 11.90
CA ALA A 109 9.39 -50.00 11.41
C ALA A 109 10.75 -49.31 11.15
N LEU A 110 10.75 -48.07 10.65
CA LEU A 110 11.98 -47.29 10.49
C LEU A 110 12.56 -46.86 11.84
N LEU A 111 11.72 -46.35 12.76
CA LEU A 111 12.14 -45.91 14.09
C LEU A 111 12.77 -47.07 14.92
N ASP A 112 12.24 -48.29 14.79
CA ASP A 112 12.77 -49.49 15.48
C ASP A 112 14.16 -49.89 14.98
N ARG A 113 14.59 -49.37 13.83
CA ARG A 113 15.96 -49.58 13.32
C ARG A 113 16.97 -48.57 13.91
N LEU A 114 16.52 -47.53 14.60
CA LEU A 114 17.34 -46.57 15.33
C LEU A 114 17.53 -47.05 16.80
N THR A 115 18.68 -46.74 17.37
CA THR A 115 18.86 -46.94 18.83
C THR A 115 18.03 -45.89 19.58
N ASP A 116 17.65 -46.20 20.84
CA ASP A 116 16.90 -45.23 21.66
C ASP A 116 17.63 -43.89 21.81
N PHE A 117 18.96 -43.95 21.90
CA PHE A 117 19.81 -42.78 21.99
C PHE A 117 19.81 -41.97 20.68
N ASP A 118 20.02 -42.60 19.50
CA ASP A 118 19.98 -41.91 18.21
C ASP A 118 18.60 -41.29 17.96
N ARG A 119 17.54 -42.02 18.31
CA ARG A 119 16.15 -41.59 18.20
C ARG A 119 15.87 -40.38 19.07
N ALA A 120 16.33 -40.36 20.33
CA ALA A 120 16.20 -39.22 21.23
C ALA A 120 16.97 -37.98 20.72
N VAL A 121 18.20 -38.18 20.22
CA VAL A 121 19.02 -37.09 19.65
C VAL A 121 18.38 -36.51 18.40
N LEU A 122 17.90 -37.35 17.48
CA LEU A 122 17.26 -36.91 16.25
C LEU A 122 15.93 -36.19 16.54
N ASP A 123 15.10 -36.76 17.42
CA ASP A 123 13.83 -36.12 17.80
C ASP A 123 14.06 -34.72 18.38
N ALA A 124 14.92 -34.59 19.38
CA ALA A 124 15.17 -33.33 20.06
C ALA A 124 15.88 -32.28 19.19
N ARG A 125 16.79 -32.71 18.31
CA ARG A 125 17.68 -31.80 17.56
C ARG A 125 17.25 -31.54 16.11
N ARG A 126 16.41 -32.41 15.52
CA ARG A 126 16.00 -32.34 14.12
C ARG A 126 14.49 -32.25 13.94
N TRP A 127 13.73 -33.11 14.62
CA TRP A 127 12.29 -33.22 14.34
C TRP A 127 11.45 -32.30 15.21
N ARG A 128 11.88 -32.04 16.46
CA ARG A 128 11.19 -31.12 17.37
C ARG A 128 11.46 -29.67 16.98
N GLN A 129 10.43 -28.86 17.02
CA GLN A 129 10.50 -27.41 16.72
C GLN A 129 9.88 -26.60 17.88
N PRO A 130 10.63 -25.67 18.47
CA PRO A 130 12.05 -25.41 18.23
C PRO A 130 12.94 -26.56 18.68
N PRO A 131 14.15 -26.69 18.10
CA PRO A 131 15.10 -27.74 18.52
C PRO A 131 15.54 -27.55 19.98
N VAL A 132 15.59 -28.64 20.76
CA VAL A 132 16.11 -28.62 22.14
C VAL A 132 17.60 -28.28 22.11
N THR A 133 18.09 -27.49 23.06
CA THR A 133 19.52 -27.16 23.13
C THR A 133 20.37 -28.39 23.44
N THR A 134 21.64 -28.38 23.04
CA THR A 134 22.56 -29.50 23.35
C THR A 134 22.73 -29.67 24.85
N THR A 135 22.69 -28.58 25.62
CA THR A 135 22.83 -28.59 27.07
C THR A 135 21.62 -29.24 27.76
N ASP A 136 20.41 -28.83 27.35
CA ASP A 136 19.17 -29.36 27.93
C ASP A 136 19.00 -30.83 27.58
N LEU A 137 19.29 -31.22 26.32
CA LEU A 137 19.25 -32.61 25.90
C LEU A 137 20.29 -33.46 26.64
N ALA A 138 21.49 -32.92 26.90
CA ALA A 138 22.52 -33.62 27.67
C ALA A 138 22.06 -33.89 29.12
N HIS A 139 21.38 -32.91 29.71
CA HIS A 139 20.78 -33.06 31.04
C HIS A 139 19.65 -34.11 31.02
N GLU A 140 18.75 -34.06 30.03
CA GLU A 140 17.63 -35.00 29.86
C GLU A 140 18.11 -36.45 29.70
N LEU A 141 19.19 -36.69 28.95
CA LEU A 141 19.74 -38.00 28.66
C LEU A 141 20.84 -38.45 29.65
N GLY A 142 21.16 -37.68 30.69
CA GLY A 142 22.21 -38.01 31.66
C GLY A 142 23.61 -38.14 31.04
N THR A 143 23.92 -37.34 30.01
CA THR A 143 25.19 -37.41 29.25
C THR A 143 25.86 -36.04 29.13
N SER A 144 26.98 -35.94 28.41
CA SER A 144 27.63 -34.64 28.17
C SER A 144 27.22 -34.03 26.84
N GLY A 145 27.16 -32.68 26.74
CA GLY A 145 26.91 -31.97 25.49
C GLY A 145 27.92 -32.35 24.39
N THR A 146 29.18 -32.62 24.75
CA THR A 146 30.20 -33.12 23.82
C THR A 146 29.84 -34.51 23.25
N SER A 147 29.24 -35.37 24.05
CA SER A 147 28.77 -36.70 23.60
C SER A 147 27.65 -36.53 22.56
N ILE A 148 26.67 -35.67 22.83
CA ILE A 148 25.59 -35.38 21.89
C ILE A 148 26.12 -34.76 20.58
N ALA A 149 26.96 -33.72 20.65
CA ALA A 149 27.54 -33.09 19.46
C ALA A 149 28.36 -34.08 18.61
N ARG A 150 29.00 -35.09 19.23
CA ARG A 150 29.77 -36.13 18.52
C ARG A 150 28.86 -37.19 17.89
N SER A 151 27.74 -37.53 18.54
CA SER A 151 26.85 -38.61 18.08
C SER A 151 25.81 -38.11 17.07
N GLN A 152 25.41 -36.85 17.09
CA GLN A 152 24.41 -36.30 16.18
C GLN A 152 24.74 -36.53 14.68
N PRO A 153 25.95 -36.25 14.15
CA PRO A 153 26.27 -36.52 12.74
C PRO A 153 26.13 -38.00 12.35
N ARG A 154 26.39 -38.89 13.31
CA ARG A 154 26.28 -40.34 13.10
C ARG A 154 24.82 -40.80 13.09
N ALA A 155 23.99 -40.21 13.96
CA ALA A 155 22.54 -40.44 13.96
C ALA A 155 21.90 -39.91 12.68
N ASP A 156 22.30 -38.70 12.21
CA ASP A 156 21.87 -38.12 10.95
C ASP A 156 22.23 -39.04 9.77
N GLN A 157 23.48 -39.53 9.70
CA GLN A 157 23.92 -40.48 8.67
C GLN A 157 23.08 -41.74 8.67
N ARG A 158 22.84 -42.33 9.86
CA ARG A 158 22.03 -43.54 10.00
C ARG A 158 20.59 -43.35 9.53
N LEU A 159 19.96 -42.22 9.87
CA LEU A 159 18.64 -41.90 9.37
C LEU A 159 18.64 -41.79 7.83
N THR A 160 19.65 -41.13 7.26
CA THR A 160 19.79 -41.00 5.80
C THR A 160 19.94 -42.35 5.11
N GLU A 161 20.75 -43.25 5.67
CA GLU A 161 20.92 -44.62 5.16
C GLU A 161 19.61 -45.41 5.20
N LEU A 162 18.82 -45.28 6.29
CA LEU A 162 17.52 -45.94 6.42
C LEU A 162 16.48 -45.36 5.42
N LEU A 163 16.46 -44.05 5.20
CA LEU A 163 15.56 -43.45 4.25
C LEU A 163 15.88 -43.79 2.78
N ASN A 164 17.14 -44.10 2.49
CA ASN A 164 17.58 -44.57 1.17
C ASN A 164 17.44 -46.09 0.99
N ASP A 165 17.08 -46.82 2.03
CA ASP A 165 16.86 -48.26 1.95
C ASP A 165 15.47 -48.53 1.30
N PRO A 166 15.38 -49.29 0.20
CA PRO A 166 14.12 -49.67 -0.43
C PRO A 166 13.10 -50.29 0.55
N LEU A 167 13.55 -50.90 1.64
CA LEU A 167 12.69 -51.43 2.70
C LEU A 167 11.78 -50.32 3.32
N HIS A 168 12.28 -49.11 3.38
CA HIS A 168 11.59 -47.98 3.99
C HIS A 168 11.00 -47.01 2.95
N ALA A 169 10.92 -47.40 1.66
CA ALA A 169 10.41 -46.55 0.58
C ALA A 169 9.01 -45.98 0.89
N ALA A 170 8.15 -46.79 1.53
CA ALA A 170 6.81 -46.37 1.95
C ALA A 170 6.80 -45.12 2.85
N VAL A 171 7.85 -44.88 3.66
CA VAL A 171 7.96 -43.64 4.45
C VAL A 171 8.13 -42.42 3.55
N GLY A 172 8.95 -42.54 2.50
CA GLY A 172 9.12 -41.50 1.47
C GLY A 172 7.81 -41.21 0.73
N ASP A 173 7.08 -42.27 0.33
CA ASP A 173 5.80 -42.12 -0.38
C ASP A 173 4.77 -41.40 0.50
N HIS A 174 4.67 -41.77 1.79
CA HIS A 174 3.79 -41.08 2.73
C HIS A 174 4.22 -39.62 2.96
N ALA A 175 5.53 -39.34 3.01
CA ALA A 175 6.04 -37.99 3.18
C ALA A 175 5.73 -37.10 1.96
N VAL A 176 5.90 -37.61 0.73
CA VAL A 176 5.54 -36.92 -0.51
C VAL A 176 4.03 -36.67 -0.56
N SER A 177 3.21 -37.67 -0.25
CA SER A 177 1.76 -37.54 -0.19
C SER A 177 1.33 -36.48 0.85
N LEU A 178 1.92 -36.51 2.04
CA LEU A 178 1.64 -35.53 3.09
C LEU A 178 2.07 -34.12 2.66
N ALA A 179 3.25 -33.95 2.09
CA ALA A 179 3.72 -32.65 1.58
C ALA A 179 2.77 -32.07 0.53
N GLY A 180 2.25 -32.90 -0.37
CA GLY A 180 1.23 -32.50 -1.36
C GLY A 180 -0.10 -32.09 -0.74
N GLN A 181 -0.48 -32.69 0.39
CA GLN A 181 -1.71 -32.31 1.12
C GLN A 181 -1.52 -31.04 1.95
N LEU A 182 -0.34 -30.78 2.49
CA LEU A 182 -0.08 -29.66 3.37
C LEU A 182 0.30 -28.40 2.60
N GLY A 183 1.11 -28.51 1.54
CA GLY A 183 1.66 -27.37 0.82
C GLY A 183 2.74 -26.61 1.62
N PRO A 184 3.11 -25.41 1.17
CA PRO A 184 4.20 -24.62 1.77
C PRO A 184 3.84 -23.91 3.07
N LEU A 185 2.57 -23.57 3.28
CA LEU A 185 2.06 -22.82 4.44
C LEU A 185 0.60 -23.19 4.71
N LEU A 186 0.30 -23.53 5.96
CA LEU A 186 -1.06 -23.93 6.33
C LEU A 186 -1.33 -23.67 7.82
N PRO A 187 -2.61 -23.58 8.24
CA PRO A 187 -2.99 -23.53 9.65
C PRO A 187 -2.62 -24.82 10.40
N ASP A 188 -2.29 -24.68 11.69
CA ASP A 188 -1.89 -25.80 12.56
C ASP A 188 -2.99 -26.86 12.73
N ASP A 189 -4.25 -26.46 12.67
CA ASP A 189 -5.39 -27.38 12.76
C ASP A 189 -5.50 -28.28 11.53
N LEU A 190 -5.17 -27.79 10.33
CA LEU A 190 -5.10 -28.60 9.11
C LEU A 190 -3.93 -29.57 9.15
N THR A 191 -2.77 -29.14 9.66
CA THR A 191 -1.61 -30.04 9.90
C THR A 191 -2.01 -31.17 10.84
N THR A 192 -2.65 -30.82 11.95
CA THR A 192 -3.15 -31.77 12.94
C THR A 192 -4.17 -32.74 12.35
N ALA A 193 -5.10 -32.23 11.53
CA ALA A 193 -6.12 -33.07 10.87
C ALA A 193 -5.50 -34.07 9.88
N ALA A 194 -4.51 -33.63 9.08
CA ALA A 194 -3.81 -34.50 8.12
C ALA A 194 -3.05 -35.61 8.84
N LEU A 195 -2.35 -35.34 9.94
CA LEU A 195 -1.64 -36.35 10.73
C LEU A 195 -2.59 -37.37 11.37
N ARG A 196 -3.72 -36.90 11.90
CA ARG A 196 -4.78 -37.80 12.42
C ARG A 196 -5.39 -38.68 11.34
N GLY A 197 -5.54 -38.14 10.12
CA GLY A 197 -5.97 -38.91 8.95
C GLY A 197 -5.03 -40.08 8.62
N LEU A 198 -3.74 -39.91 8.88
CA LEU A 198 -2.72 -40.96 8.79
C LEU A 198 -2.63 -41.87 10.04
N ARG A 199 -3.53 -41.69 11.01
CA ARG A 199 -3.55 -42.39 12.33
C ARG A 199 -2.32 -42.10 13.18
N LEU A 200 -1.67 -40.96 12.97
CA LEU A 200 -0.52 -40.54 13.78
C LEU A 200 -0.99 -39.59 14.89
N ASP A 201 -0.41 -39.75 16.08
CA ASP A 201 -0.53 -38.75 17.14
C ASP A 201 0.26 -37.48 16.74
N PRO A 202 -0.38 -36.32 16.57
CA PRO A 202 0.31 -35.09 16.16
C PRO A 202 1.46 -34.67 17.10
N ALA A 203 1.38 -35.01 18.38
CA ALA A 203 2.43 -34.77 19.38
C ALA A 203 3.48 -35.86 19.42
N GLY A 204 3.24 -36.98 18.73
CA GLY A 204 4.09 -38.17 18.75
C GLY A 204 5.38 -38.02 17.92
N GLN A 205 6.34 -38.84 18.25
CA GLN A 205 7.63 -38.91 17.54
C GLN A 205 7.46 -39.33 16.07
N PRO A 206 6.57 -40.29 15.71
CA PRO A 206 6.30 -40.65 14.31
C PRO A 206 5.80 -39.49 13.47
N ALA A 207 4.90 -38.65 14.00
CA ALA A 207 4.37 -37.50 13.29
C ALA A 207 5.46 -36.43 13.02
N ARG A 208 6.30 -36.15 14.03
CA ARG A 208 7.42 -35.22 13.90
C ARG A 208 8.45 -35.69 12.87
N LEU A 209 8.77 -36.97 12.85
CA LEU A 209 9.66 -37.55 11.83
C LEU A 209 9.05 -37.39 10.43
N LEU A 210 7.77 -37.73 10.26
CA LEU A 210 7.12 -37.62 8.95
C LEU A 210 7.07 -36.17 8.45
N LEU A 211 6.75 -35.19 9.31
CA LEU A 211 6.77 -33.77 8.98
C LEU A 211 8.19 -33.30 8.63
N TYR A 212 9.20 -33.79 9.30
CA TYR A 212 10.61 -33.48 8.98
C TYR A 212 11.02 -33.99 7.61
N ILE A 213 10.62 -35.22 7.25
CA ILE A 213 10.94 -35.81 5.93
C ILE A 213 10.13 -35.14 4.82
N ALA A 214 8.85 -34.82 5.08
CA ALA A 214 7.93 -34.22 4.12
C ALA A 214 8.33 -32.82 3.67
N GLY A 215 9.21 -32.07 4.45
CA GLY A 215 9.61 -30.80 3.94
C GLY A 215 10.21 -29.79 4.89
N PRO A 216 10.98 -30.07 5.83
CA PRO A 216 10.93 -29.87 7.29
C PRO A 216 9.93 -28.78 7.70
N TYR A 217 8.77 -29.24 8.14
CA TYR A 217 7.72 -28.35 8.65
C TYR A 217 8.06 -27.81 10.04
N ARG A 218 7.78 -26.50 10.25
CA ARG A 218 7.95 -25.85 11.56
C ARG A 218 6.85 -24.82 11.82
N PRO A 219 6.61 -24.38 13.06
CA PRO A 219 5.79 -23.22 13.35
C PRO A 219 6.34 -21.95 12.66
N ALA A 220 5.49 -21.20 11.98
CA ALA A 220 5.84 -19.94 11.31
C ALA A 220 5.38 -18.73 12.14
N ALA A 221 4.08 -18.45 12.14
CA ALA A 221 3.41 -17.43 12.94
C ALA A 221 2.43 -18.13 13.89
N PRO A 222 1.87 -17.48 14.91
CA PRO A 222 0.89 -18.10 15.77
C PRO A 222 -0.26 -18.74 14.99
N GLY A 223 -0.42 -20.06 15.14
CA GLY A 223 -1.45 -20.83 14.47
C GLY A 223 -1.11 -21.30 13.04
N TRP A 224 0.13 -21.11 12.57
CA TRP A 224 0.57 -21.49 11.23
C TRP A 224 1.81 -22.37 11.23
N THR A 225 1.81 -23.33 10.35
CA THR A 225 2.93 -24.24 10.06
C THR A 225 3.46 -23.98 8.65
N GLU A 226 4.78 -23.88 8.48
CA GLU A 226 5.44 -23.66 7.19
C GLU A 226 6.39 -24.79 6.81
N ASN A 227 6.54 -25.01 5.51
CA ASN A 227 7.52 -25.93 4.93
C ASN A 227 8.77 -25.15 4.51
N LEU A 228 9.88 -25.36 5.20
CA LEU A 228 11.14 -24.69 4.88
C LEU A 228 11.75 -25.11 3.54
N GLY A 229 11.48 -26.33 3.10
CA GLY A 229 12.00 -26.84 1.82
C GLY A 229 11.42 -26.14 0.61
N THR A 230 10.24 -25.50 0.75
CA THR A 230 9.56 -24.74 -0.32
C THR A 230 9.58 -23.22 -0.09
N GLY A 231 10.35 -22.73 0.88
CA GLY A 231 10.43 -21.31 1.22
C GLY A 231 9.32 -20.80 2.14
N GLY A 232 8.35 -21.66 2.50
CA GLY A 232 7.36 -21.42 3.56
C GLY A 232 6.61 -20.08 3.45
N HIS A 233 6.50 -19.43 4.61
CA HIS A 233 5.80 -18.15 4.77
C HIS A 233 6.37 -17.03 3.86
N GLU A 234 7.70 -16.92 3.78
CA GLU A 234 8.35 -15.90 2.98
C GLU A 234 8.04 -16.04 1.48
N HIS A 235 8.04 -17.27 0.97
CA HIS A 235 7.67 -17.55 -0.42
C HIS A 235 6.24 -17.09 -0.75
N ILE A 236 5.28 -17.40 0.13
CA ILE A 236 3.88 -17.00 -0.05
C ILE A 236 3.73 -15.48 0.00
N HIS A 237 4.34 -14.81 0.97
CA HIS A 237 4.27 -13.35 1.07
C HIS A 237 4.90 -12.67 -0.14
N THR A 238 6.08 -13.12 -0.59
CA THR A 238 6.73 -12.58 -1.79
C THR A 238 5.84 -12.72 -3.03
N ALA A 239 5.23 -13.88 -3.24
CA ALA A 239 4.34 -14.10 -4.38
C ALA A 239 3.12 -13.14 -4.36
N ILE A 240 2.56 -12.91 -3.19
CA ILE A 240 1.42 -12.00 -3.02
C ILE A 240 1.84 -10.53 -3.14
N ASP A 241 2.96 -10.13 -2.55
CA ASP A 241 3.49 -8.76 -2.67
C ASP A 241 3.78 -8.43 -4.13
N ASP A 242 4.35 -9.36 -4.90
CA ASP A 242 4.55 -9.23 -6.34
C ASP A 242 3.23 -9.09 -7.11
N LEU A 243 2.17 -9.79 -6.69
CA LEU A 243 0.84 -9.64 -7.27
C LEU A 243 0.29 -8.24 -7.02
N PHE A 244 0.33 -7.75 -5.78
CA PHE A 244 -0.15 -6.40 -5.43
C PHE A 244 0.70 -5.30 -6.08
N ALA A 245 1.99 -5.50 -6.26
CA ALA A 245 2.86 -4.56 -6.99
C ALA A 245 2.46 -4.42 -8.47
N ARG A 246 2.02 -5.51 -9.10
CA ARG A 246 1.55 -5.53 -10.49
C ARG A 246 0.11 -5.05 -10.63
N ASN A 247 -0.73 -5.34 -9.66
CA ASN A 247 -2.14 -4.97 -9.62
C ASN A 247 -2.53 -4.59 -8.18
N PRO A 248 -2.64 -3.28 -7.86
CA PRO A 248 -2.98 -2.81 -6.51
C PRO A 248 -4.36 -3.23 -5.98
N ALA A 249 -5.24 -3.71 -6.86
CA ALA A 249 -6.57 -4.21 -6.51
C ALA A 249 -6.87 -5.54 -7.23
N PRO A 250 -6.13 -6.64 -6.93
CA PRO A 250 -6.37 -7.93 -7.55
C PRO A 250 -7.74 -8.48 -7.15
N SER A 251 -8.40 -9.18 -8.10
CA SER A 251 -9.64 -9.90 -7.80
C SER A 251 -9.37 -11.09 -6.88
N LEU A 252 -10.41 -11.55 -6.19
CA LEU A 252 -10.36 -12.77 -5.38
C LEU A 252 -9.77 -13.95 -6.17
N ASP A 253 -10.21 -14.13 -7.43
CA ASP A 253 -9.71 -15.23 -8.27
C ASP A 253 -8.20 -15.07 -8.57
N MET A 254 -7.75 -13.86 -8.86
CA MET A 254 -6.31 -13.61 -9.07
C MET A 254 -5.48 -13.94 -7.82
N VAL A 255 -5.94 -13.55 -6.64
CA VAL A 255 -5.25 -13.86 -5.38
C VAL A 255 -5.23 -15.36 -5.13
N ARG A 256 -6.36 -16.05 -5.31
CA ARG A 256 -6.44 -17.52 -5.15
C ARG A 256 -5.57 -18.27 -6.16
N ASP A 257 -5.54 -17.82 -7.40
CA ASP A 257 -4.68 -18.40 -8.43
C ASP A 257 -3.19 -18.22 -8.12
N GLU A 258 -2.81 -17.07 -7.54
CA GLU A 258 -1.43 -16.84 -7.11
C GLU A 258 -1.06 -17.74 -5.93
N LEU A 259 -1.90 -17.83 -4.91
CA LEU A 259 -1.69 -18.73 -3.76
C LEU A 259 -1.58 -20.19 -4.21
N ARG A 260 -2.44 -20.63 -5.17
CA ARG A 260 -2.38 -21.98 -5.75
C ARG A 260 -1.08 -22.20 -6.54
N ARG A 261 -0.62 -21.21 -7.33
CA ARG A 261 0.68 -21.28 -8.04
C ARG A 261 1.85 -21.35 -7.08
N ALA A 262 1.75 -20.68 -5.95
CA ALA A 262 2.72 -20.78 -4.87
C ALA A 262 2.61 -22.09 -4.05
N GLY A 263 1.69 -22.99 -4.44
CA GLY A 263 1.55 -24.35 -3.88
C GLY A 263 0.61 -24.48 -2.68
N MET A 264 -0.12 -23.43 -2.31
CA MET A 264 -1.10 -23.53 -1.21
C MET A 264 -2.32 -24.34 -1.61
N THR A 265 -2.84 -25.14 -0.67
CA THR A 265 -4.12 -25.82 -0.81
C THR A 265 -5.28 -24.82 -0.78
N GLU A 266 -6.46 -25.23 -1.23
CA GLU A 266 -7.63 -24.35 -1.25
C GLU A 266 -8.05 -23.92 0.16
N GLU A 267 -8.09 -24.87 1.10
CA GLU A 267 -8.46 -24.62 2.49
C GLU A 267 -7.45 -23.67 3.17
N ALA A 268 -6.16 -23.92 2.96
CA ALA A 268 -5.10 -23.05 3.49
C ALA A 268 -5.17 -21.65 2.88
N SER A 269 -5.47 -21.53 1.58
CA SER A 269 -5.64 -20.23 0.90
C SER A 269 -6.80 -19.43 1.50
N TRP A 270 -7.94 -20.07 1.76
CA TRP A 270 -9.06 -19.40 2.43
C TRP A 270 -8.75 -18.97 3.86
N ALA A 271 -8.03 -19.79 4.61
CA ALA A 271 -7.57 -19.44 5.95
C ALA A 271 -6.60 -18.25 5.91
N PHE A 272 -5.67 -18.25 4.95
CA PHE A 272 -4.70 -17.18 4.74
C PHE A 272 -5.40 -15.84 4.42
N LEU A 273 -6.36 -15.84 3.50
CA LEU A 273 -7.12 -14.63 3.14
C LEU A 273 -7.87 -14.03 4.35
N ARG A 274 -8.39 -14.88 5.24
CA ARG A 274 -9.09 -14.41 6.44
C ARG A 274 -8.15 -13.90 7.55
N SER A 275 -6.91 -14.33 7.54
CA SER A 275 -5.93 -13.97 8.59
C SER A 275 -5.15 -12.70 8.30
N GLN A 276 -5.37 -12.04 7.15
CA GLN A 276 -4.60 -10.86 6.74
C GLN A 276 -5.22 -9.55 7.28
N PRO A 277 -4.72 -8.95 8.37
CA PRO A 277 -5.28 -7.72 8.95
C PRO A 277 -5.00 -6.49 8.08
N SER A 278 -3.95 -6.54 7.26
CA SER A 278 -3.52 -5.47 6.37
C SER A 278 -4.22 -5.46 5.01
N TRP A 279 -5.25 -6.29 4.83
CA TRP A 279 -6.03 -6.34 3.60
C TRP A 279 -7.50 -6.04 3.88
N ARG A 280 -8.12 -5.35 2.92
CA ARG A 280 -9.56 -5.11 2.94
C ARG A 280 -10.17 -5.55 1.61
N ARG A 281 -11.32 -6.19 1.69
CA ARG A 281 -12.09 -6.62 0.53
C ARG A 281 -13.15 -5.58 0.19
N PHE A 282 -13.19 -5.19 -1.10
CA PHE A 282 -14.23 -4.36 -1.69
C PHE A 282 -14.89 -5.14 -2.83
N GLY A 283 -16.13 -5.62 -2.60
CA GLY A 283 -16.80 -6.48 -3.59
C GLY A 283 -15.97 -7.73 -3.89
N ASP A 284 -15.39 -7.80 -5.09
CA ASP A 284 -14.59 -8.93 -5.55
C ASP A 284 -13.07 -8.66 -5.57
N VAL A 285 -12.62 -7.50 -5.13
CA VAL A 285 -11.20 -7.15 -5.13
C VAL A 285 -10.64 -7.01 -3.72
N TYR A 286 -9.35 -7.25 -3.58
CA TYR A 286 -8.57 -7.02 -2.36
C TYR A 286 -7.63 -5.83 -2.57
N VAL A 287 -7.41 -5.05 -1.50
CA VAL A 287 -6.46 -3.94 -1.48
C VAL A 287 -5.67 -3.98 -0.18
N HIS A 288 -4.45 -3.45 -0.21
CA HIS A 288 -3.74 -3.15 1.02
C HIS A 288 -4.49 -2.09 1.82
N TRP A 289 -4.62 -2.32 3.14
CA TRP A 289 -5.36 -1.47 4.04
C TRP A 289 -4.50 -1.06 5.22
N ASN A 290 -4.22 0.24 5.31
CA ASN A 290 -3.50 0.82 6.43
C ASN A 290 -4.46 1.73 7.22
N PRO A 291 -5.01 1.28 8.36
CA PRO A 291 -5.97 2.06 9.14
C PRO A 291 -5.37 3.32 9.78
N ASP A 292 -4.03 3.39 9.90
CA ASP A 292 -3.33 4.51 10.50
C ASP A 292 -3.06 5.66 9.51
N SER A 293 -3.37 5.46 8.23
CA SER A 293 -3.13 6.44 7.16
C SER A 293 -4.37 6.68 6.31
N THR A 294 -5.00 7.83 6.50
CA THR A 294 -6.16 8.24 5.67
C THR A 294 -5.82 8.30 4.18
N ALA A 295 -4.61 8.69 3.84
CA ALA A 295 -4.16 8.74 2.46
C ALA A 295 -4.04 7.34 1.84
N ASP A 296 -3.52 6.36 2.58
CA ASP A 296 -3.42 4.98 2.10
C ASP A 296 -4.81 4.34 1.96
N MET A 297 -5.71 4.61 2.91
CA MET A 297 -7.12 4.18 2.81
C MET A 297 -7.82 4.78 1.59
N ALA A 298 -7.62 6.08 1.32
CA ALA A 298 -8.20 6.75 0.15
C ALA A 298 -7.65 6.18 -1.17
N GLU A 299 -6.35 5.91 -1.23
CA GLU A 299 -5.71 5.26 -2.37
C GLU A 299 -6.26 3.87 -2.63
N ALA A 300 -6.38 3.06 -1.58
CA ALA A 300 -6.97 1.73 -1.63
C ALA A 300 -8.41 1.73 -2.16
N VAL A 301 -9.24 2.67 -1.70
CA VAL A 301 -10.62 2.85 -2.20
C VAL A 301 -10.64 3.19 -3.69
N LEU A 302 -9.78 4.10 -4.13
CA LEU A 302 -9.69 4.48 -5.54
C LEU A 302 -9.23 3.30 -6.39
N HIS A 303 -8.24 2.53 -5.95
CA HIS A 303 -7.82 1.31 -6.64
C HIS A 303 -8.94 0.26 -6.72
N ALA A 304 -9.69 0.08 -5.62
CA ALA A 304 -10.77 -0.90 -5.56
C ALA A 304 -11.94 -0.59 -6.51
N ILE A 305 -12.31 0.70 -6.61
CA ILE A 305 -13.46 1.13 -7.42
C ILE A 305 -13.03 1.44 -8.86
N ALA A 306 -11.74 1.78 -9.07
CA ALA A 306 -11.13 2.07 -10.37
C ALA A 306 -11.77 3.24 -11.15
N GLU A 307 -12.43 4.17 -10.44
CA GLU A 307 -13.07 5.35 -11.01
C GLU A 307 -12.76 6.59 -10.16
N PRO A 308 -12.79 7.81 -10.76
CA PRO A 308 -12.71 9.05 -10.01
C PRO A 308 -13.90 9.20 -9.06
N LEU A 309 -13.64 9.45 -7.78
CA LEU A 309 -14.65 9.53 -6.72
C LEU A 309 -14.71 10.91 -6.08
N THR A 310 -15.88 11.27 -5.55
CA THR A 310 -16.00 12.43 -4.65
C THR A 310 -15.38 12.10 -3.29
N ALA A 311 -14.89 13.13 -2.58
CA ALA A 311 -14.37 12.93 -1.23
C ALA A 311 -15.40 12.29 -0.28
N ASN A 312 -16.69 12.60 -0.46
CA ASN A 312 -17.78 11.98 0.31
C ASN A 312 -17.93 10.49 -0.01
N ALA A 313 -17.79 10.09 -1.28
CA ALA A 313 -17.84 8.68 -1.67
C ALA A 313 -16.63 7.91 -1.11
N ILE A 314 -15.43 8.50 -1.17
CA ILE A 314 -14.22 7.94 -0.57
C ILE A 314 -14.40 7.79 0.95
N HIS A 315 -14.88 8.85 1.63
CA HIS A 315 -15.16 8.82 3.07
C HIS A 315 -16.17 7.74 3.45
N ALA A 316 -17.26 7.62 2.71
CA ALA A 316 -18.26 6.58 2.93
C ALA A 316 -17.68 5.15 2.75
N ALA A 317 -16.82 4.96 1.75
CA ALA A 317 -16.15 3.68 1.50
C ALA A 317 -15.10 3.33 2.56
N ILE A 318 -14.39 4.33 3.11
CA ILE A 318 -13.49 4.14 4.26
C ILE A 318 -14.29 3.72 5.49
N GLY A 319 -15.42 4.36 5.74
CA GLY A 319 -16.30 4.21 6.91
C GLY A 319 -16.36 5.51 7.69
N ALA A 320 -17.58 6.07 7.82
CA ALA A 320 -17.82 7.38 8.41
C ALA A 320 -17.35 7.51 9.88
N ASP A 321 -17.32 6.39 10.59
CA ASP A 321 -16.88 6.33 12.00
C ASP A 321 -15.36 6.22 12.15
N THR A 322 -14.64 5.96 11.06
CA THR A 322 -13.18 5.73 11.09
C THR A 322 -12.40 7.04 11.06
N VAL A 323 -12.78 7.95 10.17
CA VAL A 323 -12.10 9.25 9.97
C VAL A 323 -13.11 10.34 9.66
N SER A 324 -12.77 11.61 9.92
CA SER A 324 -13.63 12.73 9.53
C SER A 324 -13.55 13.01 8.04
N ILE A 325 -14.61 13.56 7.46
CA ILE A 325 -14.62 14.01 6.07
C ILE A 325 -13.53 15.09 5.81
N HIS A 326 -13.25 15.93 6.79
CA HIS A 326 -12.20 16.96 6.69
C HIS A 326 -10.81 16.32 6.54
N THR A 327 -10.52 15.26 7.32
CA THR A 327 -9.26 14.51 7.23
C THR A 327 -9.08 13.88 5.85
N VAL A 328 -10.18 13.36 5.26
CA VAL A 328 -10.14 12.83 3.88
C VAL A 328 -9.83 13.95 2.88
N TYR A 329 -10.48 15.14 3.00
CA TYR A 329 -10.18 16.27 2.12
C TYR A 329 -8.73 16.73 2.23
N ASP A 330 -8.18 16.79 3.44
CA ASP A 330 -6.80 17.22 3.67
C ASP A 330 -5.83 16.20 3.07
N ALA A 331 -6.05 14.89 3.29
CA ALA A 331 -5.24 13.83 2.69
C ALA A 331 -5.23 13.91 1.14
N LEU A 332 -6.40 14.12 0.52
CA LEU A 332 -6.54 14.24 -0.94
C LEU A 332 -5.85 15.50 -1.51
N ARG A 333 -5.73 16.57 -0.72
CA ARG A 333 -5.10 17.83 -1.14
C ARG A 333 -3.59 17.86 -0.95
N GLU A 334 -3.10 17.25 0.10
CA GLU A 334 -1.70 17.32 0.52
C GLU A 334 -0.82 16.29 -0.19
N HIS A 335 -1.37 15.12 -0.50
CA HIS A 335 -0.59 14.04 -1.12
C HIS A 335 -0.59 14.13 -2.65
N ARG A 336 0.62 14.16 -3.24
CA ARG A 336 0.84 14.25 -4.69
C ARG A 336 0.32 13.06 -5.50
N ARG A 337 -0.01 11.95 -4.84
CA ARG A 337 -0.58 10.76 -5.47
C ARG A 337 -2.04 10.95 -5.90
N PHE A 338 -2.71 11.99 -5.40
CA PHE A 338 -4.08 12.32 -5.77
C PHE A 338 -4.12 13.58 -6.65
N VAL A 339 -5.01 13.56 -7.62
CA VAL A 339 -5.29 14.71 -8.49
C VAL A 339 -6.78 14.90 -8.64
N ARG A 340 -7.21 16.14 -8.87
CA ARG A 340 -8.60 16.41 -9.23
C ARG A 340 -8.86 15.96 -10.66
N ALA A 341 -9.73 14.99 -10.84
CA ALA A 341 -10.21 14.56 -12.15
C ALA A 341 -11.35 15.46 -12.65
N SER A 342 -12.11 16.09 -11.72
CA SER A 342 -13.14 17.07 -12.05
C SER A 342 -13.29 18.11 -10.91
N ARG A 343 -14.33 18.92 -10.95
CA ARG A 343 -14.63 19.90 -9.89
C ARG A 343 -14.82 19.23 -8.52
N GLN A 344 -15.42 18.04 -8.47
CA GLN A 344 -15.80 17.37 -7.24
C GLN A 344 -15.10 16.03 -7.04
N THR A 345 -14.53 15.43 -8.10
CA THR A 345 -13.95 14.08 -8.04
C THR A 345 -12.43 14.11 -8.00
N TRP A 346 -11.90 13.08 -7.36
CA TRP A 346 -10.49 12.81 -7.20
C TRP A 346 -10.13 11.49 -7.85
N ALA A 347 -8.92 11.40 -8.39
CA ALA A 347 -8.35 10.22 -9.01
C ALA A 347 -6.90 10.05 -8.58
N LEU A 348 -6.34 8.89 -8.86
CA LEU A 348 -4.90 8.67 -8.69
C LEU A 348 -4.12 9.37 -9.81
N ALA A 349 -3.05 10.05 -9.46
CA ALA A 349 -2.16 10.71 -10.42
C ALA A 349 -1.56 9.71 -11.43
N ALA A 350 -1.35 8.46 -10.99
CA ALA A 350 -0.85 7.37 -11.83
C ALA A 350 -1.79 7.01 -13.01
N TRP A 351 -3.09 7.28 -12.88
CA TRP A 351 -4.05 7.06 -13.97
C TRP A 351 -3.94 8.08 -15.09
N ARG A 352 -3.18 9.18 -14.85
CA ARG A 352 -2.99 10.30 -15.79
C ARG A 352 -4.32 10.89 -16.31
N PRO A 353 -5.31 11.16 -15.42
CA PRO A 353 -6.54 11.77 -15.85
C PRO A 353 -6.28 13.21 -16.32
N ASP A 354 -7.21 13.75 -17.09
CA ASP A 354 -7.25 15.19 -17.32
C ASP A 354 -7.38 15.91 -15.98
N GLN A 355 -6.38 16.71 -15.61
CA GLN A 355 -6.38 17.39 -14.33
C GLN A 355 -7.29 18.59 -14.36
N TYR A 356 -8.21 18.66 -13.42
CA TYR A 356 -9.05 19.84 -13.21
C TYR A 356 -8.43 20.77 -12.15
N THR A 357 -7.95 21.92 -12.56
CA THR A 357 -7.47 22.95 -11.63
C THR A 357 -8.61 23.93 -11.31
N ASN A 358 -9.19 24.52 -12.33
CA ASN A 358 -10.34 25.41 -12.25
C ASN A 358 -10.96 25.59 -13.66
N ILE A 359 -12.13 26.23 -13.72
CA ILE A 359 -12.86 26.45 -14.99
C ILE A 359 -12.03 27.24 -16.00
N ALA A 360 -11.31 28.28 -15.58
CA ALA A 360 -10.53 29.10 -16.49
C ALA A 360 -9.38 28.33 -17.15
N ASP A 361 -8.70 27.48 -16.38
CA ASP A 361 -7.63 26.58 -16.90
C ASP A 361 -8.22 25.53 -17.83
N ALA A 362 -9.39 24.97 -17.50
CA ALA A 362 -10.08 24.01 -18.37
C ALA A 362 -10.43 24.64 -19.72
N ILE A 363 -10.98 25.84 -19.72
CA ILE A 363 -11.26 26.62 -20.94
C ILE A 363 -9.96 26.90 -21.70
N ALA A 364 -8.91 27.38 -21.01
CA ALA A 364 -7.63 27.68 -21.63
C ALA A 364 -7.02 26.48 -22.34
N THR A 365 -7.00 25.33 -21.66
CA THR A 365 -6.50 24.05 -22.21
C THR A 365 -7.34 23.61 -23.41
N THR A 366 -8.65 23.75 -23.34
CA THR A 366 -9.56 23.44 -24.46
C THR A 366 -9.25 24.34 -25.68
N ILE A 367 -9.10 25.66 -25.48
CA ILE A 367 -8.75 26.59 -26.56
C ILE A 367 -7.40 26.18 -27.19
N ASP A 368 -6.40 25.87 -26.39
CA ASP A 368 -5.08 25.47 -26.90
C ASP A 368 -5.18 24.15 -27.72
N ARG A 369 -5.97 23.17 -27.24
CA ARG A 369 -6.22 21.90 -27.93
C ARG A 369 -6.99 22.07 -29.26
N LEU A 370 -7.90 23.02 -29.31
CA LEU A 370 -8.67 23.36 -30.53
C LEU A 370 -7.92 24.30 -31.47
N GLY A 371 -6.62 24.48 -31.34
CA GLY A 371 -5.79 25.28 -32.25
C GLY A 371 -5.65 26.75 -31.89
N GLY A 372 -5.90 27.12 -30.63
CA GLY A 372 -5.69 28.47 -30.11
C GLY A 372 -6.85 29.43 -30.25
N LYS A 373 -7.92 29.04 -30.97
CA LYS A 373 -9.21 29.75 -31.08
C LYS A 373 -10.35 28.75 -31.22
N ALA A 374 -11.48 29.00 -30.56
CA ALA A 374 -12.66 28.15 -30.67
C ALA A 374 -13.95 28.94 -30.42
N SER A 375 -15.08 28.45 -30.91
CA SER A 375 -16.39 29.01 -30.60
C SER A 375 -16.77 28.74 -29.13
N ALA A 376 -17.70 29.54 -28.59
CA ALA A 376 -18.21 29.28 -27.23
C ALA A 376 -18.81 27.88 -27.08
N ASP A 377 -19.53 27.42 -28.10
CA ASP A 377 -20.23 26.13 -28.08
C ASP A 377 -19.25 24.96 -28.16
N ASP A 378 -18.20 25.05 -28.99
CA ASP A 378 -17.14 24.03 -29.03
C ASP A 378 -16.39 23.94 -27.69
N ILE A 379 -16.09 25.08 -27.06
CA ILE A 379 -15.45 25.14 -25.76
C ILE A 379 -16.35 24.50 -24.70
N VAL A 380 -17.64 24.84 -24.69
CA VAL A 380 -18.60 24.29 -23.75
C VAL A 380 -18.72 22.78 -23.93
N ALA A 381 -18.87 22.29 -25.16
CA ALA A 381 -19.01 20.89 -25.48
C ALA A 381 -17.77 20.07 -24.99
N ASP A 382 -16.58 20.58 -25.29
CA ASP A 382 -15.33 19.92 -24.90
C ASP A 382 -15.09 19.92 -23.39
N VAL A 383 -15.32 21.06 -22.71
CA VAL A 383 -15.16 21.15 -21.26
C VAL A 383 -16.16 20.23 -20.54
N LEU A 384 -17.42 20.17 -20.98
CA LEU A 384 -18.44 19.30 -20.39
C LEU A 384 -18.15 17.82 -20.66
N ALA A 385 -17.61 17.46 -21.82
CA ALA A 385 -17.20 16.09 -22.12
C ALA A 385 -16.07 15.60 -21.18
N ARG A 386 -15.16 16.50 -20.82
CA ARG A 386 -14.03 16.20 -19.92
C ARG A 386 -14.37 16.35 -18.44
N PHE A 387 -15.22 17.29 -18.10
CA PHE A 387 -15.59 17.67 -16.73
C PHE A 387 -17.11 17.86 -16.62
N PRO A 388 -17.89 16.77 -16.59
CA PRO A 388 -19.35 16.82 -16.67
C PRO A 388 -20.03 17.47 -15.44
N ASP A 389 -19.31 17.66 -14.33
CA ASP A 389 -19.79 18.32 -13.12
C ASP A 389 -19.62 19.86 -13.13
N VAL A 390 -19.10 20.43 -14.22
CA VAL A 390 -19.01 21.87 -14.43
C VAL A 390 -20.31 22.37 -15.06
N ALA A 391 -20.90 23.44 -14.51
CA ALA A 391 -22.12 24.02 -15.09
C ALA A 391 -21.80 24.81 -16.35
N GLU A 392 -22.58 24.63 -17.44
CA GLU A 392 -22.44 25.36 -18.68
C GLU A 392 -22.45 26.88 -18.47
N GLY A 393 -23.39 27.37 -17.65
CA GLY A 393 -23.49 28.82 -17.34
C GLY A 393 -22.22 29.38 -16.69
N SER A 394 -21.49 28.55 -15.92
CA SER A 394 -20.20 28.93 -15.37
C SER A 394 -19.15 29.06 -16.47
N ILE A 395 -19.08 28.11 -17.40
CA ILE A 395 -18.13 28.16 -18.54
C ILE A 395 -18.37 29.43 -19.34
N ARG A 396 -19.61 29.70 -19.71
CA ARG A 396 -19.98 30.91 -20.46
C ARG A 396 -19.65 32.21 -19.70
N SER A 397 -19.87 32.22 -18.37
CA SER A 397 -19.49 33.38 -17.53
C SER A 397 -17.99 33.61 -17.50
N PHE A 398 -17.19 32.54 -17.41
CA PHE A 398 -15.72 32.61 -17.38
C PHE A 398 -15.14 33.04 -18.72
N LEU A 399 -15.77 32.73 -19.87
CA LEU A 399 -15.38 33.21 -21.20
C LEU A 399 -15.45 34.74 -21.32
N HIS A 400 -16.30 35.41 -20.53
CA HIS A 400 -16.38 36.86 -20.49
C HIS A 400 -15.40 37.52 -19.51
N THR A 401 -14.54 36.76 -18.84
CA THR A 401 -13.49 37.33 -17.99
C THR A 401 -12.34 37.89 -18.80
N LEU A 402 -11.46 38.63 -18.13
CA LEU A 402 -10.29 39.24 -18.78
C LEU A 402 -9.24 38.20 -19.24
N ALA A 403 -9.36 36.93 -18.84
CA ALA A 403 -8.46 35.85 -19.26
C ALA A 403 -8.62 35.53 -20.76
N PHE A 404 -9.78 35.80 -21.33
CA PHE A 404 -10.12 35.46 -22.71
C PHE A 404 -10.49 36.69 -23.51
N ILE A 405 -10.33 36.60 -24.82
CA ILE A 405 -10.73 37.67 -25.78
C ILE A 405 -11.70 37.06 -26.78
N ASN A 406 -12.84 37.69 -26.92
CA ASN A 406 -13.77 37.39 -27.99
C ASN A 406 -13.31 38.12 -29.26
N ASP A 407 -13.03 37.36 -30.30
CA ASP A 407 -12.52 37.85 -31.58
C ASP A 407 -13.50 37.40 -32.68
N GLY A 408 -14.58 38.19 -32.87
CA GLY A 408 -15.58 37.89 -33.89
C GLY A 408 -16.38 36.60 -33.66
N GLY A 409 -16.77 36.29 -32.44
CA GLY A 409 -17.54 35.07 -32.08
C GLY A 409 -16.69 33.87 -31.69
N THR A 410 -15.39 33.95 -31.84
CA THR A 410 -14.44 32.95 -31.33
C THR A 410 -13.67 33.47 -30.13
N TYR A 411 -13.32 32.60 -29.21
CA TYR A 411 -12.57 32.94 -28.01
C TYR A 411 -11.14 32.45 -28.14
N ARG A 412 -10.19 33.26 -27.67
CA ARG A 412 -8.77 32.90 -27.50
C ARG A 412 -8.26 33.35 -26.15
N ARG A 413 -7.13 32.80 -25.74
CA ARG A 413 -6.43 33.24 -24.53
C ARG A 413 -5.89 34.67 -24.72
N ARG A 414 -6.00 35.51 -23.66
CA ARG A 414 -5.37 36.82 -23.63
C ARG A 414 -3.84 36.67 -23.64
N ARG A 415 -3.19 37.47 -24.45
CA ARG A 415 -1.73 37.60 -24.50
C ARG A 415 -1.32 38.85 -23.69
N SER A 416 -0.09 38.91 -23.22
CA SER A 416 0.44 40.04 -22.42
C SER A 416 0.34 41.40 -23.13
N ARG A 417 0.37 41.44 -24.45
CA ARG A 417 0.26 42.63 -25.29
C ARG A 417 -1.17 43.08 -25.60
N ASP A 418 -2.16 42.27 -25.25
CA ASP A 418 -3.55 42.60 -25.54
C ASP A 418 -4.02 43.73 -24.58
N PRO A 419 -4.61 44.85 -25.08
CA PRO A 419 -5.01 45.94 -24.24
C PRO A 419 -6.19 45.56 -23.34
N PHE A 420 -6.26 46.16 -22.16
CA PHE A 420 -7.42 46.06 -21.29
C PHE A 420 -8.40 47.19 -21.66
N THR A 421 -9.48 46.83 -22.30
CA THR A 421 -10.54 47.76 -22.72
C THR A 421 -11.82 47.47 -21.93
N GLY A 422 -12.70 48.47 -21.82
CA GLY A 422 -14.05 48.28 -21.30
C GLY A 422 -14.22 48.44 -19.79
N LEU A 423 -13.23 48.98 -19.07
CA LEU A 423 -13.42 49.33 -17.66
C LEU A 423 -14.45 50.47 -17.55
N ARG A 424 -15.43 50.29 -16.66
CA ARG A 424 -16.43 51.33 -16.38
C ARG A 424 -15.74 52.52 -15.70
N PRO A 425 -16.10 53.79 -16.07
CA PRO A 425 -15.59 54.95 -15.34
C PRO A 425 -15.98 54.90 -13.86
N LEU A 426 -15.13 55.42 -12.97
CA LEU A 426 -15.38 55.44 -11.51
C LEU A 426 -16.72 56.06 -11.13
N ARG A 427 -17.13 57.12 -11.86
CA ARG A 427 -18.43 57.77 -11.67
C ARG A 427 -19.66 56.86 -11.86
N ARG A 428 -19.50 55.67 -12.44
CA ARG A 428 -20.55 54.66 -12.59
C ARG A 428 -20.49 53.57 -11.52
N ILE A 429 -19.52 53.64 -10.59
CA ILE A 429 -19.34 52.65 -9.54
C ILE A 429 -19.94 53.21 -8.26
N ARG A 430 -20.89 52.45 -7.67
CA ARG A 430 -21.50 52.75 -6.37
C ARG A 430 -20.43 52.91 -5.29
N GLY A 431 -20.53 53.99 -4.49
CA GLY A 431 -19.61 54.22 -3.38
C GLY A 431 -18.18 54.63 -3.74
N ALA A 432 -17.86 54.82 -5.04
CA ALA A 432 -16.53 55.26 -5.48
C ALA A 432 -16.48 56.79 -5.69
N PHE A 433 -15.41 57.42 -5.21
CA PHE A 433 -15.17 58.84 -5.29
C PHE A 433 -13.70 59.13 -5.56
N CYS A 434 -13.39 60.21 -6.31
CA CYS A 434 -12.04 60.70 -6.51
C CYS A 434 -11.85 62.01 -5.71
N ASN A 435 -10.74 62.15 -5.01
CA ASN A 435 -10.34 63.40 -4.39
C ASN A 435 -9.05 63.90 -5.06
N GLY A 436 -9.20 64.63 -6.19
CA GLY A 436 -8.07 64.95 -7.03
C GLY A 436 -7.50 63.74 -7.73
N ASP A 437 -6.23 63.85 -8.20
CA ASP A 437 -5.60 62.82 -9.02
C ASP A 437 -4.99 61.66 -8.16
N ASP A 438 -4.84 61.87 -6.85
CA ASP A 438 -4.00 61.00 -5.99
C ASP A 438 -4.78 60.15 -4.98
N GLU A 439 -6.06 60.44 -4.70
CA GLU A 439 -6.83 59.75 -3.68
C GLU A 439 -8.12 59.14 -4.25
N ILE A 440 -8.22 57.84 -4.23
CA ILE A 440 -9.42 57.09 -4.57
C ILE A 440 -10.09 56.59 -3.30
N ARG A 441 -11.37 56.95 -3.11
CA ARG A 441 -12.15 56.49 -1.95
C ARG A 441 -13.24 55.54 -2.40
N TYR A 442 -13.36 54.46 -1.63
CA TYR A 442 -14.38 53.44 -1.89
C TYR A 442 -15.12 53.11 -0.61
N ALA A 443 -16.42 53.28 -0.62
CA ALA A 443 -17.31 52.98 0.46
C ALA A 443 -17.92 51.59 0.29
N LEU A 444 -17.69 50.68 1.24
CA LEU A 444 -18.28 49.35 1.30
C LEU A 444 -19.07 49.18 2.60
N THR A 445 -20.12 48.36 2.58
CA THR A 445 -20.90 48.03 3.77
C THR A 445 -20.18 46.96 4.58
N ALA A 446 -20.02 47.15 5.87
CA ALA A 446 -19.55 46.13 6.80
C ALA A 446 -20.63 45.07 7.01
N ASP A 447 -20.54 43.97 6.28
CA ASP A 447 -21.44 42.84 6.44
C ASP A 447 -20.80 41.75 7.33
N ALA A 448 -21.53 40.68 7.58
CA ALA A 448 -21.06 39.57 8.39
C ALA A 448 -19.79 38.88 7.79
N ASN A 449 -19.58 38.95 6.47
CA ASN A 449 -18.40 38.36 5.81
C ASN A 449 -17.16 39.20 6.08
N VAL A 450 -17.28 40.52 5.95
CA VAL A 450 -16.20 41.47 6.26
C VAL A 450 -15.78 41.33 7.73
N LEU A 451 -16.74 41.28 8.63
CA LEU A 451 -16.48 41.17 10.07
C LEU A 451 -15.90 39.80 10.50
N ARG A 452 -16.19 38.74 9.75
CA ARG A 452 -15.56 37.41 9.95
C ARG A 452 -14.16 37.32 9.36
N GLY A 453 -13.78 38.25 8.47
CA GLY A 453 -12.47 38.27 7.85
C GLY A 453 -12.40 37.63 6.47
N SER A 454 -13.54 37.44 5.81
CA SER A 454 -13.56 36.99 4.42
C SER A 454 -12.96 38.04 3.48
N ALA A 455 -12.32 37.57 2.42
CA ALA A 455 -11.88 38.46 1.34
C ALA A 455 -13.09 39.10 0.66
N THR A 456 -12.96 40.39 0.32
CA THR A 456 -14.09 41.22 -0.18
C THR A 456 -13.89 41.58 -1.65
N PRO A 457 -14.90 41.45 -2.53
CA PRO A 457 -14.82 41.93 -3.90
C PRO A 457 -14.58 43.44 -3.95
N LEU A 458 -13.60 43.86 -4.77
CA LEU A 458 -13.31 45.24 -5.06
C LEU A 458 -13.65 45.51 -6.55
N PRO A 459 -14.49 46.49 -6.88
CA PRO A 459 -14.79 46.79 -8.27
C PRO A 459 -13.52 47.02 -9.10
N ALA A 460 -13.48 46.44 -10.29
CA ALA A 460 -12.31 46.52 -11.18
C ALA A 460 -11.88 47.99 -11.47
N ALA A 461 -12.84 48.90 -11.64
CA ALA A 461 -12.56 50.31 -11.85
C ALA A 461 -11.88 50.96 -10.63
N VAL A 462 -12.26 50.57 -9.40
CA VAL A 462 -11.65 51.07 -8.17
C VAL A 462 -10.23 50.55 -8.04
N ALA A 463 -10.03 49.23 -8.26
CA ALA A 463 -8.72 48.62 -8.24
C ALA A 463 -7.76 49.27 -9.27
N HIS A 464 -8.25 49.47 -10.49
CA HIS A 464 -7.47 50.11 -11.56
C HIS A 464 -7.06 51.54 -11.17
N ALA A 465 -8.02 52.33 -10.69
CA ALA A 465 -7.77 53.70 -10.25
C ALA A 465 -6.81 53.78 -9.06
N ALA A 466 -6.84 52.79 -8.16
CA ALA A 466 -5.84 52.62 -7.08
C ALA A 466 -4.49 52.10 -7.57
N GLY A 467 -4.29 51.93 -8.89
CA GLY A 467 -3.02 51.51 -9.50
C GLY A 467 -2.77 50.01 -9.46
N VAL A 468 -3.83 49.18 -9.38
CA VAL A 468 -3.74 47.71 -9.51
C VAL A 468 -4.11 47.35 -10.95
N GLN A 469 -3.18 46.72 -11.66
CA GLN A 469 -3.45 46.27 -13.04
C GLN A 469 -4.03 44.84 -13.04
N PRO A 470 -4.83 44.49 -14.05
CA PRO A 470 -5.30 43.12 -14.24
C PRO A 470 -4.14 42.13 -14.29
N GLY A 471 -4.27 41.02 -13.57
CA GLY A 471 -3.25 39.99 -13.41
C GLY A 471 -2.24 40.26 -12.30
N GLN A 472 -2.34 41.41 -11.61
CA GLN A 472 -1.37 41.79 -10.56
C GLN A 472 -1.95 41.68 -9.15
N ARG A 473 -1.01 41.60 -8.20
CA ARG A 473 -1.24 41.83 -6.79
C ARG A 473 -0.51 43.09 -6.37
N LYS A 474 -1.18 43.99 -5.64
CA LYS A 474 -0.56 45.16 -5.03
C LYS A 474 -0.85 45.16 -3.53
N THR A 475 0.19 45.49 -2.77
CA THR A 475 0.10 45.64 -1.31
C THR A 475 0.02 47.13 -0.98
N PHE A 476 -0.96 47.49 -0.17
CA PHE A 476 -1.13 48.82 0.40
C PHE A 476 -0.78 48.79 1.87
N THR A 477 0.10 49.70 2.28
CA THR A 477 0.53 49.78 3.69
C THR A 477 -0.54 50.44 4.56
N ASN A 478 -0.73 49.92 5.76
CA ASN A 478 -1.59 50.51 6.78
C ASN A 478 -0.97 50.24 8.15
N PRO A 479 -1.03 51.15 9.15
CA PRO A 479 -0.45 50.96 10.47
C PRO A 479 -0.95 49.74 11.23
N LEU A 480 -2.16 49.26 10.93
CA LEU A 480 -2.78 48.05 11.56
C LEU A 480 -2.51 46.74 10.80
N GLY A 481 -1.66 46.80 9.77
CA GLY A 481 -1.33 45.68 8.92
C GLY A 481 -1.64 45.93 7.44
N ASP A 482 -0.82 45.38 6.57
CA ASP A 482 -0.89 45.58 5.14
C ASP A 482 -2.13 44.92 4.52
N ILE A 483 -2.69 45.58 3.49
CA ILE A 483 -3.87 45.15 2.77
C ILE A 483 -3.48 44.81 1.32
N ASN A 484 -3.78 43.58 0.91
CA ASN A 484 -3.50 43.12 -0.44
C ASN A 484 -4.74 43.23 -1.34
N VAL A 485 -4.54 43.75 -2.54
CA VAL A 485 -5.51 43.69 -3.63
C VAL A 485 -4.97 42.78 -4.72
N LEU A 486 -5.71 41.69 -5.00
CA LEU A 486 -5.38 40.73 -6.05
C LEU A 486 -6.42 40.84 -7.18
N TRP A 487 -5.97 41.07 -8.40
CA TRP A 487 -6.85 41.10 -9.58
C TRP A 487 -6.49 39.97 -10.54
N GLN A 488 -7.12 38.82 -10.37
CA GLN A 488 -6.95 37.69 -11.29
C GLN A 488 -7.68 37.95 -12.61
N LEU A 489 -7.03 37.61 -13.73
CA LEU A 489 -7.64 37.75 -15.07
C LEU A 489 -8.91 36.91 -15.24
N SER A 490 -8.95 35.76 -14.61
CA SER A 490 -10.10 34.83 -14.60
C SER A 490 -11.19 35.19 -13.57
N SER A 491 -11.07 36.32 -12.87
CA SER A 491 -12.06 36.70 -11.88
C SER A 491 -13.33 37.25 -12.56
N VAL A 492 -14.49 36.65 -12.26
CA VAL A 492 -15.83 37.11 -12.70
C VAL A 492 -16.29 38.33 -11.91
N ARG A 493 -15.69 38.61 -10.74
CA ARG A 493 -16.11 39.67 -9.81
C ARG A 493 -15.17 40.88 -9.77
N GLY A 494 -14.11 40.89 -10.60
CA GLY A 494 -13.08 41.93 -10.59
C GLY A 494 -11.95 41.60 -9.60
N ALA A 495 -11.40 42.63 -8.94
CA ALA A 495 -10.34 42.42 -7.95
C ALA A 495 -10.89 41.96 -6.61
N ILE A 496 -10.00 41.40 -5.78
CA ILE A 496 -10.31 40.90 -4.44
C ILE A 496 -9.41 41.63 -3.45
N LEU A 497 -10.02 42.22 -2.44
CA LEU A 497 -9.37 42.81 -1.28
C LEU A 497 -9.15 41.72 -0.23
N SER A 498 -7.96 41.62 0.35
CA SER A 498 -7.70 40.72 1.45
C SER A 498 -8.57 41.04 2.68
N SER A 499 -8.56 40.21 3.71
CA SER A 499 -9.29 40.47 4.94
C SER A 499 -8.95 41.83 5.53
N ILE A 500 -10.00 42.63 5.79
CA ILE A 500 -9.90 43.90 6.51
C ILE A 500 -10.47 43.83 7.92
N ARG A 501 -10.66 42.61 8.46
CA ARG A 501 -11.25 42.38 9.78
C ARG A 501 -10.56 43.17 10.88
N THR A 502 -9.22 43.10 10.94
CA THR A 502 -8.43 43.81 11.96
C THR A 502 -8.72 45.30 11.95
N HIS A 503 -8.80 45.88 10.75
CA HIS A 503 -9.10 47.33 10.56
C HIS A 503 -10.54 47.68 10.91
N ALA A 504 -11.50 46.81 10.55
CA ALA A 504 -12.89 46.99 10.88
C ALA A 504 -13.12 46.94 12.41
N LEU A 505 -12.47 45.97 13.09
CA LEU A 505 -12.55 45.85 14.58
C LEU A 505 -11.86 47.05 15.28
N ALA A 506 -10.71 47.49 14.80
CA ALA A 506 -10.01 48.64 15.34
C ALA A 506 -10.84 49.97 15.17
N ALA A 507 -11.67 50.04 14.13
CA ALA A 507 -12.61 51.12 13.93
C ALA A 507 -13.96 50.92 14.65
N ASP A 508 -14.11 49.86 15.48
CA ASP A 508 -15.36 49.50 16.18
C ASP A 508 -16.56 49.37 15.22
N ALA A 509 -16.33 48.79 14.04
CA ALA A 509 -17.36 48.66 13.00
C ALA A 509 -18.37 47.56 13.36
N GLN A 510 -19.65 47.87 13.12
CA GLN A 510 -20.76 46.96 13.28
C GLN A 510 -21.42 46.62 11.95
N ALA A 511 -22.20 45.55 11.93
CA ALA A 511 -22.95 45.18 10.74
C ALA A 511 -23.89 46.32 10.30
N GLY A 512 -23.83 46.68 9.02
CA GLY A 512 -24.57 47.82 8.43
C GLY A 512 -23.80 49.14 8.37
N ASP A 513 -22.69 49.29 9.08
CA ASP A 513 -21.83 50.47 8.97
C ASP A 513 -21.17 50.54 7.58
N THR A 514 -20.76 51.73 7.20
CA THR A 514 -19.97 51.93 5.97
C THR A 514 -18.50 52.08 6.32
N LEU A 515 -17.64 51.25 5.69
CA LEU A 515 -16.18 51.37 5.75
C LEU A 515 -15.70 52.10 4.49
N VAL A 516 -15.02 53.22 4.66
CA VAL A 516 -14.43 54.00 3.55
C VAL A 516 -12.95 53.68 3.47
N LEU A 517 -12.54 53.03 2.40
CA LEU A 517 -11.14 52.78 2.06
C LEU A 517 -10.66 53.99 1.22
N ALA A 518 -9.65 54.68 1.71
CA ALA A 518 -9.00 55.76 0.95
C ALA A 518 -7.61 55.28 0.52
N PHE A 519 -7.46 55.05 -0.77
CA PHE A 519 -6.21 54.63 -1.41
C PHE A 519 -5.44 55.87 -1.86
N THR A 520 -4.23 56.04 -1.40
CA THR A 520 -3.30 57.11 -1.78
C THR A 520 -1.93 56.50 -2.09
N ASN A 521 -1.50 56.49 -3.34
CA ASN A 521 -0.27 55.84 -3.78
C ASN A 521 -0.20 54.33 -3.35
N ASN A 522 0.66 54.01 -2.40
CA ASN A 522 0.83 52.65 -1.86
C ASN A 522 0.25 52.51 -0.45
N GLN A 523 -0.54 53.46 0.03
CA GLN A 523 -1.16 53.43 1.34
C GLN A 523 -2.67 53.32 1.24
N VAL A 524 -3.27 52.72 2.26
CA VAL A 524 -4.72 52.70 2.41
C VAL A 524 -5.10 53.04 3.84
N SER A 525 -6.01 53.96 4.03
CA SER A 525 -6.66 54.21 5.32
C SER A 525 -8.10 53.71 5.29
N ILE A 526 -8.60 53.26 6.46
CA ILE A 526 -9.97 52.79 6.61
C ILE A 526 -10.66 53.64 7.68
N THR A 527 -11.81 54.21 7.33
CA THR A 527 -12.61 55.04 8.21
C THR A 527 -14.02 54.48 8.32
N ARG A 528 -14.58 54.41 9.51
CA ARG A 528 -15.97 53.99 9.74
C ARG A 528 -16.94 55.14 9.64
N ILE A 529 -18.07 54.93 9.02
CA ILE A 529 -19.25 55.78 9.05
C ILE A 529 -20.40 54.94 9.65
N PRO A 530 -20.92 55.28 10.84
CA PRO A 530 -22.05 54.58 11.43
C PRO A 530 -23.28 54.55 10.51
N ALA A 531 -24.04 53.46 10.52
CA ALA A 531 -25.17 53.23 9.59
C ALA A 531 -26.25 54.33 9.66
N HIS A 532 -26.45 54.95 10.83
CA HIS A 532 -27.43 56.01 11.04
C HIS A 532 -26.97 57.41 10.55
N THR A 533 -25.72 57.53 10.08
CA THR A 533 -25.17 58.81 9.59
C THR A 533 -25.72 59.13 8.20
N VAL A 534 -26.43 60.25 8.07
CA VAL A 534 -27.06 60.69 6.80
C VAL A 534 -26.69 62.12 6.41
N GLY A 535 -27.01 62.53 5.20
CA GLY A 535 -26.87 63.91 4.72
C GLY A 535 -25.42 64.42 4.70
N LEU A 536 -25.25 65.72 5.06
CA LEU A 536 -23.96 66.39 5.01
C LEU A 536 -22.86 65.76 5.88
N PRO A 537 -23.13 65.26 7.11
CA PRO A 537 -22.14 64.52 7.89
C PRO A 537 -21.63 63.29 7.19
N ARG A 538 -22.52 62.47 6.58
CA ARG A 538 -22.15 61.29 5.80
C ARG A 538 -21.29 61.66 4.58
N LEU A 539 -21.67 62.71 3.86
CA LEU A 539 -20.90 63.19 2.72
C LEU A 539 -19.49 63.65 3.10
N LYS A 540 -19.35 64.39 4.21
CA LYS A 540 -18.03 64.79 4.71
C LYS A 540 -17.14 63.60 5.04
N ALA A 541 -17.70 62.56 5.65
CA ALA A 541 -16.98 61.37 5.99
C ALA A 541 -16.61 60.54 4.73
N LEU A 542 -17.53 60.40 3.77
CA LEU A 542 -17.27 59.74 2.49
C LEU A 542 -16.12 60.41 1.74
N LEU A 543 -16.14 61.77 1.63
CA LEU A 543 -15.12 62.52 0.93
C LEU A 543 -13.84 62.78 1.77
N GLY A 544 -13.88 62.56 3.10
CA GLY A 544 -12.75 62.80 3.99
C GLY A 544 -12.26 64.26 4.07
N ARG A 545 -13.12 65.23 3.68
CA ARG A 545 -12.80 66.65 3.62
C ARG A 545 -13.95 67.54 4.04
N ARG A 546 -13.65 68.82 4.30
CA ARG A 546 -14.70 69.82 4.58
C ARG A 546 -15.52 70.12 3.32
N VAL A 547 -16.80 70.05 3.46
CA VAL A 547 -17.77 70.35 2.37
C VAL A 547 -18.62 71.56 2.74
N ARG A 548 -18.58 72.55 1.93
CA ARG A 548 -19.44 73.78 2.03
C ARG A 548 -20.66 73.70 1.09
N ASN A 549 -20.43 73.23 -0.14
CA ASN A 549 -21.47 73.04 -1.14
C ASN A 549 -21.46 71.53 -1.55
N PRO A 550 -22.50 70.77 -1.20
CA PRO A 550 -22.57 69.34 -1.51
C PRO A 550 -22.51 69.00 -2.98
N ALA A 551 -23.27 69.72 -3.79
CA ALA A 551 -23.34 69.48 -5.24
C ALA A 551 -21.98 69.74 -5.92
N ALA A 552 -21.31 70.87 -5.58
CA ALA A 552 -20.00 71.18 -6.13
C ALA A 552 -18.90 70.17 -5.67
N ALA A 553 -18.96 69.77 -4.41
CA ALA A 553 -18.00 68.82 -3.90
C ALA A 553 -18.13 67.42 -4.53
N LEU A 554 -19.36 66.93 -4.71
CA LEU A 554 -19.64 65.67 -5.42
C LEU A 554 -19.33 65.77 -6.91
N ALA A 555 -19.67 66.92 -7.57
CA ALA A 555 -19.35 67.13 -8.97
C ALA A 555 -17.86 66.97 -9.26
N ALA A 556 -17.01 67.55 -8.39
CA ALA A 556 -15.57 67.41 -8.48
C ALA A 556 -15.12 65.93 -8.24
N SER A 557 -15.70 65.21 -7.22
CA SER A 557 -15.34 63.85 -6.92
C SER A 557 -15.94 62.80 -7.87
N LEU A 558 -16.92 63.16 -8.68
CA LEU A 558 -17.55 62.30 -9.70
C LEU A 558 -17.19 62.69 -11.13
N GLU A 559 -16.35 63.69 -11.30
CA GLU A 559 -15.96 64.24 -12.63
C GLU A 559 -17.18 64.55 -13.53
N CYS A 560 -18.14 65.24 -12.97
CA CYS A 560 -19.38 65.64 -13.68
C CYS A 560 -19.78 67.06 -13.35
N LYS A 561 -20.80 67.61 -14.03
CA LYS A 561 -21.33 68.97 -13.74
C LYS A 561 -22.19 68.95 -12.47
N PRO A 562 -22.25 70.05 -11.68
CA PRO A 562 -23.05 70.11 -10.44
C PRO A 562 -24.52 69.76 -10.61
N ASN A 563 -25.13 70.15 -11.76
CA ASN A 563 -26.51 69.81 -12.09
C ASN A 563 -26.75 68.35 -12.51
N GLU A 564 -25.71 67.61 -12.80
CA GLU A 564 -25.79 66.21 -13.20
C GLU A 564 -25.62 65.27 -11.99
N VAL A 565 -25.15 65.72 -10.81
CA VAL A 565 -24.77 64.97 -9.66
C VAL A 565 -25.88 64.02 -9.18
N GLY A 566 -27.11 64.50 -9.02
CA GLY A 566 -28.24 63.69 -8.58
C GLY A 566 -28.53 62.52 -9.54
N ALA A 567 -28.54 62.82 -10.84
CA ALA A 567 -28.74 61.80 -11.88
C ALA A 567 -27.59 60.77 -11.93
N VAL A 568 -26.32 61.16 -11.69
CA VAL A 568 -25.16 60.27 -11.62
C VAL A 568 -25.27 59.39 -10.41
N LEU A 569 -25.60 59.91 -9.23
CA LEU A 569 -25.76 59.12 -7.99
C LEU A 569 -26.87 58.08 -8.15
N ARG A 570 -28.05 58.46 -8.66
CA ARG A 570 -29.15 57.49 -8.88
C ARG A 570 -28.78 56.42 -9.90
N ARG A 571 -28.16 56.76 -11.01
CA ARG A 571 -27.75 55.82 -12.07
C ARG A 571 -26.74 54.80 -11.59
N ARG A 572 -25.96 55.11 -10.55
CA ARG A 572 -24.96 54.20 -9.97
C ARG A 572 -25.44 53.47 -8.71
N GLY A 573 -26.67 53.76 -8.22
CA GLY A 573 -27.29 53.13 -7.05
C GLY A 573 -26.92 53.74 -5.70
N ASP A 574 -26.54 55.02 -5.66
CA ASP A 574 -26.32 55.82 -4.45
C ASP A 574 -27.52 56.75 -4.19
N ASP A 575 -28.75 56.27 -4.41
CA ASP A 575 -30.00 57.00 -4.29
C ASP A 575 -30.17 57.64 -2.91
N ASP A 576 -29.86 56.85 -1.84
CA ASP A 576 -29.93 57.31 -0.44
C ASP A 576 -29.08 58.56 -0.18
N LEU A 577 -27.91 58.65 -0.85
CA LEU A 577 -27.04 59.82 -0.71
C LEU A 577 -27.64 61.03 -1.45
N ALA A 578 -28.20 60.83 -2.65
CA ALA A 578 -28.83 61.87 -3.41
C ALA A 578 -30.05 62.46 -2.68
N GLU A 579 -30.92 61.60 -2.14
CA GLU A 579 -32.11 61.97 -1.38
C GLU A 579 -31.76 62.71 -0.08
N SER A 580 -30.81 62.18 0.70
CA SER A 580 -30.41 62.77 1.98
C SER A 580 -29.74 64.16 1.83
N LEU A 581 -29.29 64.52 0.64
CA LEU A 581 -28.69 65.79 0.31
C LEU A 581 -29.63 66.70 -0.47
N GLY A 582 -30.87 66.26 -0.79
CA GLY A 582 -31.84 67.02 -1.54
C GLY A 582 -31.39 67.33 -2.97
N LEU A 583 -30.61 66.48 -3.61
CA LEU A 583 -30.10 66.63 -4.95
C LEU A 583 -31.15 66.19 -5.99
N PRO A 584 -31.48 66.97 -6.99
CA PRO A 584 -32.53 66.70 -7.99
C PRO A 584 -32.20 65.48 -8.90
#